data_d560dc7f3dcac564cf3fbad73a4b76a0
#
_entry.id   d560dc7f3dcac564cf3fbad73a4b76a0
#
_cell.length_a   1.000
_cell.length_b   1.000
_cell.length_c   1.000
_cell.angle_alpha   90.00
_cell.angle_beta   90.00
_cell.angle_gamma   90.00
#
_symmetry.space_group_name_H-M   'P 1'
#
loop_
_entity.id
_entity.type
_entity.pdbx_description
1 polymer ?
#
loop_
_entity_poly.entity_id
_entity_poly.type
_entity_poly.pdbx_seq_one_letter_code
_entity_poly.pdbx_strand_id
1 'polypeptide(L)'
;MIAKIVKGSGFREVTGYIIDSKKNARIIAHAGLFIEDVDTITKAFEAQAGMNPKVSRPAGHIALGFSKEDESRLTSRIMAEIALEYMERMGIRNTQFFIARHFDKEHPHIHIAYNRIDNDGRTISDKNERLRSARICKELTLKYGLHMAKGKDHVKTERLREPDKTKYELYNLLKTEVRKAGNWKELITGLNEKGVDVRFKYKGNSDEIQGIVFIMNGYSFSGSKIDRQFSYSKIDAALKTPLYSETERQVVVQSEPVYQQESHGNELYSGSLGLFTPNPQPKQPEGYLDDYLRKKKKKKQRKIRW
;
A
#
# COMPACT_ATOMS: atom_id res chain seq x y z
N MET A 1 11.26 8.15 0.31
CA MET A 1 10.90 7.43 -0.94
C MET A 1 9.87 6.36 -0.66
N ILE A 2 8.91 6.14 -1.56
CA ILE A 2 7.90 5.09 -1.51
C ILE A 2 7.80 4.37 -2.86
N ALA A 3 7.32 3.12 -2.88
CA ALA A 3 7.13 2.35 -4.10
C ALA A 3 5.69 1.81 -4.20
N LYS A 4 5.12 1.86 -5.41
CA LYS A 4 3.87 1.18 -5.78
C LYS A 4 4.18 0.15 -6.85
N ILE A 5 3.84 -1.12 -6.61
CA ILE A 5 4.10 -2.24 -7.51
C ILE A 5 2.77 -2.71 -8.12
N VAL A 6 2.73 -2.81 -9.43
CA VAL A 6 1.59 -3.33 -10.21
C VAL A 6 2.09 -4.38 -11.19
N LYS A 7 1.28 -5.37 -11.50
CA LYS A 7 1.57 -6.41 -12.50
C LYS A 7 0.41 -6.48 -13.49
N GLY A 8 0.73 -6.47 -14.76
CA GLY A 8 -0.20 -6.54 -15.88
C GLY A 8 0.01 -7.76 -16.77
N SER A 9 -1.00 -8.09 -17.57
CA SER A 9 -0.90 -9.11 -18.62
C SER A 9 -0.33 -8.55 -19.92
N GLY A 10 -0.51 -7.24 -20.19
CA GLY A 10 -0.06 -6.58 -21.39
C GLY A 10 1.07 -5.58 -21.13
N PHE A 11 2.05 -5.54 -22.04
CA PHE A 11 3.13 -4.56 -22.00
C PHE A 11 2.74 -3.25 -22.66
N ARG A 12 1.82 -3.30 -23.63
CA ARG A 12 1.39 -2.11 -24.39
C ARG A 12 0.78 -1.04 -23.48
N GLU A 13 -0.10 -1.45 -22.58
CA GLU A 13 -0.75 -0.53 -21.64
C GLU A 13 0.26 0.08 -20.66
N VAL A 14 1.20 -0.73 -20.16
CA VAL A 14 2.24 -0.25 -19.26
C VAL A 14 3.19 0.70 -19.97
N THR A 15 3.67 0.34 -21.15
CA THR A 15 4.58 1.16 -21.95
C THR A 15 3.91 2.47 -22.38
N GLY A 16 2.71 2.40 -22.96
CA GLY A 16 1.95 3.58 -23.37
C GLY A 16 1.62 4.51 -22.20
N TYR A 17 1.28 3.96 -21.02
CA TYR A 17 1.07 4.76 -19.83
C TYR A 17 2.33 5.50 -19.38
N ILE A 18 3.50 4.84 -19.44
CA ILE A 18 4.75 5.42 -18.93
C ILE A 18 5.34 6.44 -19.91
N ILE A 19 5.21 6.22 -21.24
CA ILE A 19 5.79 7.11 -22.26
C ILE A 19 4.78 8.18 -22.73
N ASP A 20 3.60 8.27 -22.10
CA ASP A 20 2.57 9.23 -22.47
C ASP A 20 3.12 10.68 -22.49
N SER A 21 3.01 11.33 -23.64
CA SER A 21 3.47 12.71 -23.88
C SER A 21 2.83 13.72 -22.90
N LYS A 22 1.59 13.47 -22.46
CA LYS A 22 0.89 14.32 -21.48
C LYS A 22 1.58 14.36 -20.12
N LYS A 23 2.45 13.39 -19.83
CA LYS A 23 3.21 13.31 -18.58
C LYS A 23 4.60 13.89 -18.68
N ASN A 24 4.94 14.44 -19.87
CA ASN A 24 6.27 14.95 -20.15
C ASN A 24 7.36 13.93 -19.73
N ALA A 25 7.15 12.66 -20.13
CA ALA A 25 7.98 11.54 -19.72
C ALA A 25 9.35 11.59 -20.40
N ARG A 26 10.42 11.33 -19.64
CA ARG A 26 11.78 11.19 -20.16
C ARG A 26 12.37 9.87 -19.72
N ILE A 27 12.77 9.02 -20.68
CA ILE A 27 13.48 7.78 -20.37
C ILE A 27 14.88 8.14 -19.88
N ILE A 28 15.26 7.61 -18.73
CA ILE A 28 16.51 7.92 -18.03
C ILE A 28 17.46 6.71 -17.90
N ALA A 29 16.95 5.48 -18.09
CA ALA A 29 17.75 4.27 -18.18
C ALA A 29 16.95 3.15 -18.87
N HIS A 30 17.61 2.22 -19.54
CA HIS A 30 17.01 1.02 -20.11
C HIS A 30 18.07 -0.08 -20.30
N ALA A 31 17.63 -1.33 -20.44
CA ALA A 31 18.45 -2.45 -20.84
C ALA A 31 17.62 -3.48 -21.61
N GLY A 32 18.24 -4.07 -22.66
CA GLY A 32 17.63 -5.12 -23.47
C GLY A 32 16.46 -4.65 -24.36
N LEU A 33 16.32 -3.34 -24.60
CA LEU A 33 15.25 -2.73 -25.37
C LEU A 33 15.78 -1.71 -26.36
N PHE A 34 15.19 -1.65 -27.55
CA PHE A 34 15.30 -0.51 -28.46
C PHE A 34 14.22 0.51 -28.10
N ILE A 35 14.65 1.73 -27.76
CA ILE A 35 13.77 2.79 -27.27
C ILE A 35 13.43 3.73 -28.45
N GLU A 36 12.54 3.27 -29.33
CA GLU A 36 12.07 4.05 -30.46
C GLU A 36 10.64 4.55 -30.24
N ASP A 37 9.70 3.61 -30.16
CA ASP A 37 8.29 3.85 -29.96
C ASP A 37 7.65 2.79 -29.06
N VAL A 38 6.36 3.00 -28.73
CA VAL A 38 5.59 2.09 -27.87
C VAL A 38 5.50 0.69 -28.46
N ASP A 39 5.36 0.57 -29.79
CA ASP A 39 5.16 -0.70 -30.47
C ASP A 39 6.44 -1.53 -30.48
N THR A 40 7.58 -0.91 -30.78
CA THR A 40 8.91 -1.54 -30.76
C THR A 40 9.26 -2.06 -29.38
N ILE A 41 9.06 -1.24 -28.34
CA ILE A 41 9.31 -1.64 -26.93
C ILE A 41 8.37 -2.78 -26.54
N THR A 42 7.09 -2.69 -26.90
CA THR A 42 6.09 -3.72 -26.57
C THR A 42 6.45 -5.06 -27.19
N LYS A 43 6.76 -5.08 -28.49
CA LYS A 43 7.17 -6.31 -29.20
C LYS A 43 8.41 -6.95 -28.60
N ALA A 44 9.40 -6.15 -28.20
CA ALA A 44 10.60 -6.66 -27.54
C ALA A 44 10.30 -7.30 -26.19
N PHE A 45 9.44 -6.70 -25.37
CA PHE A 45 8.97 -7.30 -24.13
C PHE A 45 8.17 -8.58 -24.36
N GLU A 46 7.25 -8.58 -25.33
CA GLU A 46 6.41 -9.74 -25.66
C GLU A 46 7.24 -10.93 -26.15
N ALA A 47 8.25 -10.67 -26.98
CA ALA A 47 9.17 -11.71 -27.45
C ALA A 47 9.87 -12.43 -26.29
N GLN A 48 10.40 -11.71 -25.31
CA GLN A 48 11.01 -12.32 -24.13
C GLN A 48 9.98 -12.99 -23.22
N ALA A 49 8.80 -12.38 -23.03
CA ALA A 49 7.73 -12.99 -22.24
C ALA A 49 7.24 -14.32 -22.85
N GLY A 50 7.29 -14.47 -24.16
CA GLY A 50 6.99 -15.72 -24.87
C GLY A 50 7.87 -16.90 -24.47
N MET A 51 9.05 -16.67 -23.86
CA MET A 51 9.91 -17.75 -23.33
C MET A 51 9.24 -18.49 -22.16
N ASN A 52 8.23 -17.88 -21.49
CA ASN A 52 7.50 -18.53 -20.41
C ASN A 52 5.99 -18.19 -20.45
N PRO A 53 5.22 -18.82 -21.35
CA PRO A 53 3.80 -18.52 -21.55
C PRO A 53 2.90 -18.90 -20.37
N LYS A 54 3.43 -19.63 -19.37
CA LYS A 54 2.69 -20.00 -18.15
C LYS A 54 2.46 -18.80 -17.22
N VAL A 55 3.20 -17.72 -17.40
CA VAL A 55 3.09 -16.51 -16.56
C VAL A 55 2.00 -15.60 -17.10
N SER A 56 0.86 -15.58 -16.45
CA SER A 56 -0.31 -14.78 -16.87
C SER A 56 -0.13 -13.25 -16.72
N ARG A 57 0.85 -12.79 -15.92
CA ARG A 57 1.13 -11.36 -15.68
C ARG A 57 2.62 -11.07 -15.82
N PRO A 58 3.16 -11.09 -17.05
CA PRO A 58 4.59 -10.88 -17.30
C PRO A 58 5.04 -9.42 -17.18
N ALA A 59 4.14 -8.44 -17.34
CA ALA A 59 4.48 -7.03 -17.28
C ALA A 59 4.56 -6.53 -15.83
N GLY A 60 5.74 -6.14 -15.41
CA GLY A 60 5.99 -5.49 -14.13
C GLY A 60 6.02 -3.98 -14.28
N HIS A 61 5.37 -3.26 -13.38
CA HIS A 61 5.36 -1.80 -13.32
C HIS A 61 5.55 -1.34 -11.88
N ILE A 62 6.58 -0.53 -11.65
CA ILE A 62 6.89 0.05 -10.34
C ILE A 62 6.94 1.57 -10.49
N ALA A 63 6.19 2.28 -9.66
CA ALA A 63 6.33 3.72 -9.50
C ALA A 63 7.12 3.99 -8.22
N LEU A 64 8.21 4.74 -8.30
CA LEU A 64 8.97 5.24 -7.17
C LEU A 64 8.68 6.74 -7.01
N GLY A 65 8.06 7.12 -5.89
CA GLY A 65 7.80 8.51 -5.53
C GLY A 65 8.78 9.00 -4.47
N PHE A 66 9.22 10.24 -4.62
CA PHE A 66 10.14 10.93 -3.73
C PHE A 66 9.43 12.11 -3.06
N SER A 67 10.02 12.66 -2.02
CA SER A 67 9.50 13.86 -1.38
C SER A 67 9.82 15.10 -2.23
N LYS A 68 8.98 16.14 -2.15
CA LYS A 68 9.25 17.42 -2.79
C LYS A 68 10.49 18.10 -2.17
N GLU A 69 10.72 17.86 -0.89
CA GLU A 69 11.90 18.38 -0.17
C GLU A 69 13.22 17.86 -0.78
N ASP A 70 13.18 16.77 -1.53
CA ASP A 70 14.35 16.21 -2.19
C ASP A 70 14.54 16.70 -3.65
N GLU A 71 13.62 17.49 -4.19
CA GLU A 71 13.55 17.84 -5.62
C GLU A 71 14.85 18.45 -6.15
N SER A 72 15.44 19.39 -5.41
CA SER A 72 16.69 20.07 -5.80
C SER A 72 17.90 19.13 -5.91
N ARG A 73 17.85 17.97 -5.22
CA ARG A 73 18.92 16.96 -5.18
C ARG A 73 18.71 15.83 -6.17
N LEU A 74 17.46 15.63 -6.61
CA LEU A 74 17.06 14.49 -7.46
C LEU A 74 17.21 14.81 -8.94
N THR A 75 18.45 14.73 -9.43
CA THR A 75 18.71 14.74 -10.89
C THR A 75 18.23 13.42 -11.51
N SER A 76 18.00 13.41 -12.83
CA SER A 76 17.63 12.17 -13.56
C SER A 76 18.65 11.06 -13.36
N ARG A 77 19.95 11.40 -13.27
CA ARG A 77 21.03 10.46 -13.01
C ARG A 77 20.89 9.81 -11.61
N ILE A 78 20.72 10.61 -10.57
CA ILE A 78 20.55 10.10 -9.19
C ILE A 78 19.28 9.24 -9.09
N MET A 79 18.18 9.65 -9.74
CA MET A 79 16.95 8.87 -9.74
C MET A 79 17.12 7.53 -10.47
N ALA A 80 17.89 7.49 -11.57
CA ALA A 80 18.22 6.24 -12.26
C ALA A 80 19.10 5.33 -11.40
N GLU A 81 20.13 5.86 -10.71
CA GLU A 81 20.97 5.12 -9.79
C GLU A 81 20.18 4.49 -8.65
N ILE A 82 19.27 5.26 -8.03
CA ILE A 82 18.37 4.76 -6.97
C ILE A 82 17.44 3.65 -7.50
N ALA A 83 16.90 3.83 -8.71
CA ALA A 83 16.01 2.84 -9.32
C ALA A 83 16.72 1.53 -9.64
N LEU A 84 17.93 1.59 -10.19
CA LEU A 84 18.75 0.42 -10.49
C LEU A 84 19.13 -0.34 -9.22
N GLU A 85 19.54 0.37 -8.16
CA GLU A 85 19.82 -0.24 -6.87
C GLU A 85 18.55 -0.84 -6.22
N TYR A 86 17.40 -0.16 -6.36
CA TYR A 86 16.12 -0.70 -5.91
C TYR A 86 15.78 -2.00 -6.65
N MET A 87 15.90 -2.04 -7.98
CA MET A 87 15.67 -3.23 -8.79
C MET A 87 16.57 -4.37 -8.36
N GLU A 88 17.87 -4.11 -8.21
CA GLU A 88 18.87 -5.09 -7.78
C GLU A 88 18.50 -5.72 -6.44
N ARG A 89 18.16 -4.92 -5.43
CA ARG A 89 17.75 -5.38 -4.10
C ARG A 89 16.40 -6.10 -4.09
N MET A 90 15.51 -5.75 -5.04
CA MET A 90 14.25 -6.46 -5.26
C MET A 90 14.45 -7.79 -6.00
N GLY A 91 15.67 -8.10 -6.46
CA GLY A 91 15.96 -9.28 -7.27
C GLY A 91 15.44 -9.17 -8.71
N ILE A 92 15.20 -7.97 -9.20
CA ILE A 92 14.85 -7.70 -10.61
C ILE A 92 16.16 -7.55 -11.35
N ARG A 93 16.65 -8.66 -11.89
CA ARG A 93 17.96 -8.80 -12.54
C ARG A 93 17.81 -9.57 -13.82
N ASN A 94 18.83 -9.48 -14.70
CA ASN A 94 18.92 -10.24 -15.93
C ASN A 94 17.65 -10.19 -16.77
N THR A 95 17.04 -9.01 -16.91
CA THR A 95 15.78 -8.85 -17.62
C THR A 95 15.71 -7.52 -18.35
N GLN A 96 14.83 -7.44 -19.34
CA GLN A 96 14.53 -6.21 -20.03
C GLN A 96 13.81 -5.22 -19.11
N PHE A 97 14.19 -3.94 -19.18
CA PHE A 97 13.50 -2.87 -18.47
C PHE A 97 13.75 -1.50 -19.14
N PHE A 98 12.89 -0.56 -18.82
CA PHE A 98 13.17 0.87 -18.96
C PHE A 98 12.66 1.65 -17.75
N ILE A 99 13.29 2.80 -17.50
CA ILE A 99 12.98 3.72 -16.40
C ILE A 99 12.69 5.08 -17.02
N ALA A 100 11.52 5.65 -16.70
CA ALA A 100 11.15 6.99 -17.14
C ALA A 100 10.87 7.90 -15.96
N ARG A 101 11.36 9.14 -16.03
CA ARG A 101 11.00 10.23 -15.12
C ARG A 101 9.79 10.95 -15.69
N HIS A 102 8.80 11.23 -14.85
CA HIS A 102 7.64 12.05 -15.17
C HIS A 102 7.75 13.43 -14.54
N PHE A 103 7.11 14.43 -15.19
CA PHE A 103 7.10 15.82 -14.75
C PHE A 103 5.66 16.38 -14.62
N ASP A 104 4.67 15.48 -14.52
CA ASP A 104 3.24 15.82 -14.43
C ASP A 104 2.76 16.10 -13.00
N LYS A 105 3.63 15.94 -12.01
CA LYS A 105 3.29 16.14 -10.58
C LYS A 105 4.33 16.98 -9.87
N GLU A 106 3.91 17.65 -8.80
CA GLU A 106 4.79 18.45 -7.96
C GLU A 106 5.92 17.65 -7.28
N HIS A 107 5.69 16.39 -6.95
CA HIS A 107 6.70 15.55 -6.32
C HIS A 107 7.46 14.74 -7.37
N PRO A 108 8.80 14.65 -7.26
CA PRO A 108 9.59 13.86 -8.17
C PRO A 108 9.17 12.39 -8.15
N HIS A 109 9.00 11.78 -9.32
CA HIS A 109 8.69 10.37 -9.42
C HIS A 109 9.20 9.77 -10.72
N ILE A 110 9.42 8.45 -10.68
CA ILE A 110 9.84 7.67 -11.83
C ILE A 110 9.01 6.40 -11.92
N HIS A 111 8.92 5.90 -13.13
CA HIS A 111 8.28 4.64 -13.44
C HIS A 111 9.29 3.67 -14.02
N ILE A 112 9.23 2.42 -13.56
CA ILE A 112 10.04 1.29 -14.02
C ILE A 112 9.08 0.30 -14.68
N ALA A 113 9.24 0.07 -15.98
CA ALA A 113 8.66 -1.09 -16.65
C ALA A 113 9.72 -2.17 -16.76
N TYR A 114 9.38 -3.42 -16.48
CA TYR A 114 10.30 -4.54 -16.59
C TYR A 114 9.58 -5.83 -16.96
N ASN A 115 10.29 -6.73 -17.60
CA ASN A 115 9.79 -8.07 -17.86
C ASN A 115 9.99 -8.94 -16.60
N ARG A 116 8.92 -9.58 -16.15
CA ARG A 116 8.99 -10.54 -15.03
C ARG A 116 9.56 -11.91 -15.44
N ILE A 117 9.71 -12.12 -16.73
CA ILE A 117 10.46 -13.24 -17.28
C ILE A 117 11.87 -12.72 -17.55
N ASP A 118 12.89 -13.37 -17.00
CA ASP A 118 14.26 -13.01 -17.22
C ASP A 118 14.80 -13.54 -18.57
N ASN A 119 16.05 -13.21 -18.92
CA ASN A 119 16.67 -13.63 -20.18
C ASN A 119 16.90 -15.16 -20.27
N ASP A 120 16.72 -15.88 -19.17
CA ASP A 120 16.79 -17.35 -19.10
C ASP A 120 15.41 -18.01 -19.12
N GLY A 121 14.32 -17.24 -19.33
CA GLY A 121 12.94 -17.72 -19.31
C GLY A 121 12.37 -18.00 -17.92
N ARG A 122 13.09 -17.62 -16.84
CA ARG A 122 12.67 -17.84 -15.46
C ARG A 122 11.81 -16.67 -14.96
N THR A 123 10.88 -16.97 -14.07
CA THR A 123 10.05 -15.91 -13.46
C THR A 123 10.77 -15.26 -12.30
N ILE A 124 10.89 -13.93 -12.33
CA ILE A 124 11.39 -13.13 -11.20
C ILE A 124 10.40 -13.24 -10.03
N SER A 125 10.91 -13.63 -8.87
CA SER A 125 10.10 -13.91 -7.67
C SER A 125 9.46 -12.66 -7.08
N ASP A 126 8.15 -12.73 -6.89
CA ASP A 126 7.35 -11.71 -6.21
C ASP A 126 6.97 -12.08 -4.77
N LYS A 127 7.60 -13.11 -4.21
CA LYS A 127 7.37 -13.54 -2.82
C LYS A 127 7.65 -12.40 -1.85
N ASN A 128 6.64 -12.05 -1.04
CA ASN A 128 6.72 -10.96 -0.05
C ASN A 128 7.16 -9.60 -0.63
N GLU A 129 6.91 -9.35 -1.92
CA GLU A 129 7.41 -8.16 -2.64
C GLU A 129 7.09 -6.84 -1.93
N ARG A 130 5.87 -6.69 -1.35
CA ARG A 130 5.47 -5.45 -0.65
C ARG A 130 6.29 -5.20 0.61
N LEU A 131 6.57 -6.25 1.38
CA LEU A 131 7.38 -6.14 2.60
C LEU A 131 8.85 -5.86 2.27
N ARG A 132 9.40 -6.57 1.26
CA ARG A 132 10.76 -6.32 0.75
C ARG A 132 10.89 -4.89 0.24
N SER A 133 9.97 -4.47 -0.61
CA SER A 133 9.92 -3.12 -1.18
C SER A 133 9.90 -2.04 -0.11
N ALA A 134 9.02 -2.15 0.90
CA ALA A 134 8.93 -1.17 1.99
C ALA A 134 10.25 -1.05 2.77
N ARG A 135 10.92 -2.18 3.06
CA ARG A 135 12.22 -2.20 3.71
C ARG A 135 13.30 -1.55 2.85
N ILE A 136 13.39 -1.95 1.58
CA ILE A 136 14.37 -1.41 0.62
C ILE A 136 14.18 0.09 0.43
N CYS A 137 12.92 0.56 0.28
CA CYS A 137 12.64 1.99 0.19
C CYS A 137 13.15 2.76 1.41
N LYS A 138 12.95 2.24 2.63
CA LYS A 138 13.45 2.86 3.85
C LYS A 138 14.99 2.91 3.87
N GLU A 139 15.64 1.81 3.55
CA GLU A 139 17.11 1.69 3.52
C GLU A 139 17.73 2.65 2.48
N LEU A 140 17.15 2.71 1.26
CA LEU A 140 17.62 3.63 0.22
C LEU A 140 17.35 5.09 0.56
N THR A 141 16.20 5.41 1.20
CA THR A 141 15.93 6.75 1.69
C THR A 141 17.02 7.22 2.65
N LEU A 142 17.45 6.36 3.59
CA LEU A 142 18.53 6.66 4.51
C LEU A 142 19.89 6.75 3.81
N LYS A 143 20.22 5.78 2.94
CA LYS A 143 21.50 5.72 2.22
C LYS A 143 21.76 6.96 1.39
N TYR A 144 20.74 7.44 0.65
CA TYR A 144 20.86 8.61 -0.20
C TYR A 144 20.57 9.93 0.53
N GLY A 145 20.37 9.90 1.86
CA GLY A 145 20.07 11.07 2.69
C GLY A 145 18.80 11.80 2.27
N LEU A 146 17.80 11.05 1.75
CA LEU A 146 16.53 11.60 1.31
C LEU A 146 15.60 11.87 2.50
N HIS A 147 14.63 12.74 2.29
CA HIS A 147 13.62 13.07 3.28
C HIS A 147 12.86 11.82 3.74
N MET A 148 12.86 11.58 5.04
CA MET A 148 12.08 10.52 5.66
C MET A 148 10.72 11.07 6.07
N ALA A 149 9.64 10.58 5.45
CA ALA A 149 8.30 11.00 5.82
C ALA A 149 8.05 10.80 7.32
N LYS A 150 7.63 11.86 8.00
CA LYS A 150 7.15 11.80 9.38
C LYS A 150 5.92 10.89 9.38
N GLY A 151 5.94 9.80 10.12
CA GLY A 151 4.93 8.74 10.11
C GLY A 151 3.46 9.19 10.17
N LYS A 152 2.56 8.33 10.62
CA LYS A 152 1.11 8.60 10.64
C LYS A 152 0.68 9.76 11.54
N ASP A 153 1.55 10.26 12.41
CA ASP A 153 1.19 11.29 13.40
C ASP A 153 1.03 12.72 12.81
N HIS A 154 1.40 12.92 11.53
CA HIS A 154 1.33 14.21 10.86
C HIS A 154 0.54 14.19 9.54
N VAL A 155 -0.48 13.34 9.46
CA VAL A 155 -1.33 13.24 8.26
C VAL A 155 -2.31 14.43 8.25
N LYS A 156 -2.37 15.18 7.15
CA LYS A 156 -3.39 16.20 6.91
C LYS A 156 -4.75 15.51 6.64
N THR A 157 -5.55 15.34 7.69
CA THR A 157 -6.83 14.60 7.66
C THR A 157 -7.86 15.22 6.71
N GLU A 158 -7.80 16.54 6.50
CA GLU A 158 -8.68 17.29 5.62
C GLU A 158 -8.60 16.86 4.14
N ARG A 159 -7.46 16.28 3.75
CA ARG A 159 -7.19 15.82 2.37
C ARG A 159 -7.50 14.35 2.14
N LEU A 160 -7.81 13.63 3.20
CA LEU A 160 -8.18 12.23 3.08
C LEU A 160 -9.61 12.10 2.58
N ARG A 161 -9.82 11.20 1.60
CA ARG A 161 -11.14 10.79 1.13
C ARG A 161 -11.59 9.55 1.88
N GLU A 162 -12.91 9.33 1.95
CA GLU A 162 -13.44 8.07 2.45
C GLU A 162 -13.04 6.89 1.54
N PRO A 163 -12.75 5.72 2.08
CA PRO A 163 -12.81 5.31 3.50
C PRO A 163 -11.52 5.60 4.30
N ASP A 164 -10.50 6.23 3.71
CA ASP A 164 -9.19 6.43 4.36
C ASP A 164 -9.26 7.46 5.49
N LYS A 165 -10.15 8.46 5.38
CA LYS A 165 -10.41 9.45 6.43
C LYS A 165 -10.92 8.75 7.70
N THR A 166 -12.01 7.99 7.58
CA THR A 166 -12.57 7.21 8.70
C THR A 166 -11.56 6.23 9.29
N LYS A 167 -10.73 5.61 8.46
CA LYS A 167 -9.68 4.70 8.95
C LYS A 167 -8.62 5.41 9.76
N TYR A 168 -8.27 6.64 9.40
CA TYR A 168 -7.31 7.45 10.15
C TYR A 168 -7.91 7.97 11.46
N GLU A 169 -9.18 8.36 11.46
CA GLU A 169 -9.92 8.71 12.67
C GLU A 169 -9.96 7.53 13.65
N LEU A 170 -10.29 6.33 13.16
CA LEU A 170 -10.21 5.09 13.94
C LEU A 170 -8.80 4.82 14.50
N TYR A 171 -7.76 5.07 13.71
CA TYR A 171 -6.38 4.91 14.19
C TYR A 171 -6.11 5.81 15.41
N ASN A 172 -6.49 7.09 15.35
CA ASN A 172 -6.27 8.04 16.43
C ASN A 172 -7.11 7.70 17.67
N LEU A 173 -8.39 7.35 17.48
CA LEU A 173 -9.27 6.93 18.57
C LEU A 173 -8.71 5.68 19.27
N LEU A 174 -8.36 4.65 18.51
CA LEU A 174 -7.80 3.42 19.06
C LEU A 174 -6.47 3.66 19.79
N LYS A 175 -5.60 4.52 19.26
CA LYS A 175 -4.33 4.90 19.90
C LYS A 175 -4.55 5.52 21.29
N THR A 176 -5.63 6.27 21.44
CA THR A 176 -5.99 6.92 22.72
C THR A 176 -6.72 5.96 23.64
N GLU A 177 -7.76 5.31 23.16
CA GLU A 177 -8.64 4.48 24.01
C GLU A 177 -7.96 3.21 24.52
N VAL A 178 -7.14 2.54 23.71
CA VAL A 178 -6.36 1.36 24.15
C VAL A 178 -5.38 1.71 25.28
N ARG A 179 -4.86 2.94 25.30
CA ARG A 179 -3.97 3.40 26.40
C ARG A 179 -4.72 3.72 27.70
N LYS A 180 -5.96 4.26 27.56
CA LYS A 180 -6.79 4.63 28.72
C LYS A 180 -7.42 3.42 29.39
N ALA A 181 -7.85 2.43 28.61
CA ALA A 181 -8.59 1.29 29.09
C ALA A 181 -7.71 0.30 29.88
N GLY A 182 -8.22 -0.18 30.98
CA GLY A 182 -7.61 -1.24 31.79
C GLY A 182 -8.09 -2.65 31.42
N ASN A 183 -9.22 -2.75 30.71
CA ASN A 183 -9.83 -4.02 30.31
C ASN A 183 -10.71 -3.84 29.05
N TRP A 184 -11.17 -4.98 28.50
CA TRP A 184 -12.00 -4.98 27.29
C TRP A 184 -13.34 -4.25 27.45
N LYS A 185 -13.96 -4.31 28.63
CA LYS A 185 -15.25 -3.66 28.88
C LYS A 185 -15.11 -2.13 28.79
N GLU A 186 -14.11 -1.58 29.45
CA GLU A 186 -13.79 -0.15 29.38
C GLU A 186 -13.45 0.30 27.96
N LEU A 187 -12.62 -0.47 27.24
CA LEU A 187 -12.27 -0.15 25.86
C LEU A 187 -13.51 -0.11 24.95
N ILE A 188 -14.38 -1.11 25.04
CA ILE A 188 -15.58 -1.18 24.21
C ILE A 188 -16.54 -0.04 24.56
N THR A 189 -16.72 0.27 25.84
CA THR A 189 -17.59 1.38 26.29
C THR A 189 -17.07 2.71 25.73
N GLY A 190 -15.77 3.03 25.92
CA GLY A 190 -15.20 4.28 25.45
C GLY A 190 -15.18 4.41 23.92
N LEU A 191 -15.09 3.30 23.19
CA LEU A 191 -15.20 3.30 21.73
C LEU A 191 -16.65 3.50 21.26
N ASN A 192 -17.62 2.87 21.92
CA ASN A 192 -19.05 3.01 21.61
C ASN A 192 -19.53 4.45 21.84
N GLU A 193 -19.11 5.10 22.92
CA GLU A 193 -19.39 6.53 23.17
C GLU A 193 -18.90 7.46 22.06
N LYS A 194 -17.87 7.03 21.32
CA LYS A 194 -17.29 7.76 20.17
C LYS A 194 -17.82 7.28 18.81
N GLY A 195 -18.90 6.50 18.81
CA GLY A 195 -19.55 6.01 17.59
C GLY A 195 -18.78 4.91 16.86
N VAL A 196 -17.96 4.15 17.59
CA VAL A 196 -17.21 3.01 17.05
C VAL A 196 -17.78 1.70 17.58
N ASP A 197 -18.41 0.91 16.72
CA ASP A 197 -18.85 -0.44 17.05
C ASP A 197 -17.68 -1.43 16.99
N VAL A 198 -17.64 -2.35 17.94
CA VAL A 198 -16.63 -3.38 18.05
C VAL A 198 -17.25 -4.77 17.83
N ARG A 199 -16.67 -5.55 16.91
CA ARG A 199 -17.09 -6.93 16.66
C ARG A 199 -15.90 -7.88 16.68
N PHE A 200 -16.05 -8.99 17.40
CA PHE A 200 -15.06 -10.07 17.39
C PHE A 200 -15.31 -11.03 16.23
N LYS A 201 -14.23 -11.56 15.68
CA LYS A 201 -14.27 -12.66 14.71
C LYS A 201 -13.83 -13.93 15.40
N TYR A 202 -14.66 -14.95 15.31
CA TYR A 202 -14.39 -16.26 15.86
C TYR A 202 -13.86 -17.23 14.79
N LYS A 203 -13.14 -18.26 15.23
CA LYS A 203 -12.56 -19.28 14.36
C LYS A 203 -13.60 -20.39 14.13
N GLY A 204 -14.18 -20.44 12.92
CA GLY A 204 -15.22 -21.42 12.59
C GLY A 204 -16.41 -21.28 13.54
N ASN A 205 -16.80 -22.41 14.17
CA ASN A 205 -17.89 -22.50 15.17
C ASN A 205 -17.36 -22.55 16.60
N SER A 206 -16.14 -22.12 16.88
CA SER A 206 -15.55 -22.10 18.21
C SER A 206 -15.65 -20.73 18.86
N ASP A 207 -15.54 -20.66 20.18
CA ASP A 207 -15.46 -19.41 20.94
C ASP A 207 -14.07 -18.77 20.87
N GLU A 208 -13.12 -19.36 20.11
CA GLU A 208 -11.77 -18.83 19.93
C GLU A 208 -11.80 -17.56 19.09
N ILE A 209 -11.40 -16.42 19.67
CA ILE A 209 -11.35 -15.13 18.97
C ILE A 209 -10.15 -15.09 18.02
N GLN A 210 -10.43 -15.05 16.72
CA GLN A 210 -9.42 -14.96 15.67
C GLN A 210 -9.03 -13.52 15.33
N GLY A 211 -9.90 -12.55 15.61
CA GLY A 211 -9.66 -11.16 15.25
C GLY A 211 -10.71 -10.19 15.76
N ILE A 212 -10.49 -8.93 15.45
CA ILE A 212 -11.38 -7.83 15.84
C ILE A 212 -11.65 -6.92 14.64
N VAL A 213 -12.87 -6.40 14.56
CA VAL A 213 -13.33 -5.46 13.52
C VAL A 213 -13.92 -4.25 14.22
N PHE A 214 -13.55 -3.07 13.76
CA PHE A 214 -14.09 -1.79 14.17
C PHE A 214 -14.95 -1.22 13.05
N ILE A 215 -16.12 -0.68 13.40
CA ILE A 215 -17.09 -0.12 12.45
C ILE A 215 -17.34 1.33 12.86
N MET A 216 -17.19 2.25 11.92
CA MET A 216 -17.41 3.68 12.13
C MET A 216 -17.84 4.32 10.79
N ASN A 217 -18.78 5.26 10.82
CA ASN A 217 -19.27 5.98 9.64
C ASN A 217 -19.70 5.04 8.48
N GLY A 218 -20.28 3.88 8.80
CA GLY A 218 -20.69 2.88 7.80
C GLY A 218 -19.56 2.04 7.21
N TYR A 219 -18.30 2.28 7.59
CA TYR A 219 -17.14 1.49 7.14
C TYR A 219 -16.68 0.50 8.19
N SER A 220 -16.21 -0.68 7.75
CA SER A 220 -15.70 -1.73 8.62
C SER A 220 -14.23 -2.03 8.35
N PHE A 221 -13.41 -2.05 9.38
CA PHE A 221 -11.98 -2.32 9.27
C PHE A 221 -11.55 -3.39 10.28
N SER A 222 -10.81 -4.40 9.82
CA SER A 222 -10.12 -5.29 10.75
C SER A 222 -9.04 -4.50 11.50
N GLY A 223 -8.87 -4.74 12.79
CA GLY A 223 -7.89 -4.01 13.61
C GLY A 223 -6.48 -4.05 13.01
N SER A 224 -6.01 -5.20 12.51
CA SER A 224 -4.72 -5.33 11.83
C SER A 224 -4.59 -4.58 10.49
N LYS A 225 -5.73 -4.22 9.84
CA LYS A 225 -5.73 -3.37 8.64
C LYS A 225 -5.68 -1.88 8.98
N ILE A 226 -6.14 -1.47 10.15
CA ILE A 226 -5.96 -0.11 10.65
C ILE A 226 -4.50 0.08 11.03
N ASP A 227 -4.01 -0.76 11.97
CA ASP A 227 -2.61 -0.90 12.30
C ASP A 227 -2.35 -2.26 12.94
N ARG A 228 -1.11 -2.80 12.83
CA ARG A 228 -0.73 -4.08 13.41
C ARG A 228 -0.89 -4.10 14.93
N GLN A 229 -0.67 -2.97 15.61
CA GLN A 229 -0.84 -2.82 17.05
C GLN A 229 -2.30 -2.99 17.51
N PHE A 230 -3.28 -2.78 16.62
CA PHE A 230 -4.71 -2.94 16.91
C PHE A 230 -5.27 -4.30 16.48
N SER A 231 -4.42 -5.29 16.23
CA SER A 231 -4.90 -6.68 16.14
C SER A 231 -5.41 -7.16 17.52
N TYR A 232 -6.39 -8.08 17.53
CA TYR A 232 -6.95 -8.61 18.76
C TYR A 232 -5.86 -9.03 19.78
N SER A 233 -4.90 -9.84 19.35
CA SER A 233 -3.82 -10.33 20.20
C SER A 233 -2.94 -9.22 20.79
N LYS A 234 -2.73 -8.13 20.06
CA LYS A 234 -1.93 -6.99 20.54
C LYS A 234 -2.69 -6.12 21.52
N ILE A 235 -3.98 -5.87 21.27
CA ILE A 235 -4.84 -5.15 22.20
C ILE A 235 -5.00 -5.99 23.49
N ASP A 236 -5.28 -7.28 23.36
CA ASP A 236 -5.45 -8.18 24.51
C ASP A 236 -4.19 -8.22 25.40
N ALA A 237 -3.01 -8.28 24.77
CA ALA A 237 -1.75 -8.19 25.49
C ALA A 237 -1.56 -6.83 26.18
N ALA A 238 -1.91 -5.72 25.51
CA ALA A 238 -1.79 -4.38 26.08
C ALA A 238 -2.73 -4.16 27.28
N LEU A 239 -3.95 -4.71 27.24
CA LEU A 239 -4.92 -4.62 28.33
C LEU A 239 -4.56 -5.51 29.52
N LYS A 240 -3.85 -6.62 29.30
CA LYS A 240 -3.38 -7.54 30.37
C LYS A 240 -2.10 -7.06 31.04
N THR A 241 -1.30 -6.22 30.38
CA THR A 241 -0.06 -5.67 30.94
C THR A 241 -0.26 -4.18 31.14
N PRO A 242 -0.51 -3.69 32.33
CA PRO A 242 -0.65 -2.25 32.59
C PRO A 242 0.67 -1.57 32.25
N LEU A 243 0.71 -0.86 31.10
CA LEU A 243 1.88 -0.12 30.60
C LEU A 243 2.13 1.19 31.37
N TYR A 244 1.17 1.62 32.21
CA TYR A 244 1.25 2.86 32.97
C TYR A 244 0.74 2.66 34.39
N SER A 245 1.38 3.32 35.39
CA SER A 245 0.86 3.45 36.71
C SER A 245 -0.47 4.24 36.68
N GLU A 246 -1.33 4.09 37.69
CA GLU A 246 -2.60 4.84 37.78
C GLU A 246 -2.38 6.36 37.64
N THR A 247 -1.27 6.86 38.15
CA THR A 247 -0.86 8.28 38.07
C THR A 247 -0.61 8.73 36.62
N GLU A 248 0.02 7.89 35.78
CA GLU A 248 0.26 8.21 34.36
C GLU A 248 -1.02 8.10 33.51
N ARG A 249 -1.98 7.25 33.90
CA ARG A 249 -3.31 7.19 33.28
C ARG A 249 -4.11 8.46 33.50
N GLN A 250 -4.05 9.06 34.69
CA GLN A 250 -4.72 10.32 34.99
C GLN A 250 -4.13 11.51 34.25
N VAL A 251 -2.81 11.56 34.03
CA VAL A 251 -2.13 12.60 33.28
C VAL A 251 -2.55 12.57 31.80
N VAL A 252 -2.72 11.38 31.20
CA VAL A 252 -3.18 11.24 29.80
C VAL A 252 -4.63 11.70 29.64
N VAL A 253 -5.46 11.56 30.67
CA VAL A 253 -6.87 12.04 30.65
C VAL A 253 -6.95 13.57 30.77
N GLN A 254 -5.97 14.21 31.43
CA GLN A 254 -5.94 15.68 31.62
C GLN A 254 -5.26 16.45 30.49
N SER A 255 -4.48 15.79 29.63
CA SER A 255 -3.84 16.40 28.46
C SER A 255 -4.66 16.18 27.20
N GLU A 256 -5.87 16.74 27.11
CA GLU A 256 -6.50 16.94 25.80
C GLU A 256 -5.69 17.95 25.01
N PRO A 257 -5.32 17.68 23.77
CA PRO A 257 -4.71 18.69 22.95
C PRO A 257 -5.75 19.76 22.64
N VAL A 258 -5.59 20.93 23.22
CA VAL A 258 -6.30 22.14 22.80
C VAL A 258 -5.82 22.41 21.38
N TYR A 259 -6.68 22.14 20.39
CA TYR A 259 -6.48 22.58 19.02
C TYR A 259 -6.67 24.10 18.99
N GLN A 260 -5.59 24.84 19.16
CA GLN A 260 -5.57 26.25 18.78
C GLN A 260 -5.69 26.31 17.25
N GLN A 261 -6.79 26.89 16.77
CA GLN A 261 -6.97 27.33 15.41
C GLN A 261 -6.01 28.49 15.15
N GLU A 262 -4.83 28.25 14.65
CA GLU A 262 -4.04 29.26 13.98
C GLU A 262 -4.39 29.24 12.50
N SER A 263 -5.18 30.26 12.11
CA SER A 263 -5.40 30.62 10.73
C SER A 263 -4.16 31.30 10.18
N HIS A 264 -3.41 30.62 9.31
CA HIS A 264 -2.53 31.30 8.34
C HIS A 264 -2.32 30.46 7.08
N GLY A 265 -2.70 31.08 5.98
CA GLY A 265 -2.06 31.09 4.67
C GLY A 265 -1.81 29.75 3.93
N ASN A 266 -2.58 29.57 2.89
CA ASN A 266 -2.30 28.80 1.66
C ASN A 266 -0.87 28.33 1.48
N GLU A 267 -0.70 27.00 1.37
CA GLU A 267 0.04 26.43 0.25
C GLU A 267 -0.30 24.93 0.07
N LEU A 268 -0.57 24.60 -1.18
CA LEU A 268 -1.03 23.32 -1.71
C LEU A 268 0.02 22.21 -1.53
N TYR A 269 -0.36 21.13 -0.86
CA TYR A 269 0.32 19.86 -1.01
C TYR A 269 -0.69 18.73 -1.26
N SER A 270 -0.90 18.40 -2.53
CA SER A 270 -1.57 17.16 -2.91
C SER A 270 -0.56 16.03 -2.95
N GLY A 271 -0.11 15.58 -1.80
CA GLY A 271 0.61 14.32 -1.64
C GLY A 271 -0.39 13.22 -1.36
N SER A 272 -0.90 12.57 -2.40
CA SER A 272 -1.69 11.35 -2.26
C SER A 272 -0.82 10.29 -1.59
N LEU A 273 -1.06 10.04 -0.30
CA LEU A 273 -0.61 8.84 0.40
C LEU A 273 -1.36 7.63 -0.15
N GLY A 274 -1.03 7.23 -1.39
CA GLY A 274 -1.57 6.02 -2.03
C GLY A 274 -1.23 4.70 -1.34
N LEU A 275 -0.72 4.75 -0.11
CA LEU A 275 -0.45 3.60 0.76
C LEU A 275 -1.73 3.00 1.35
N PHE A 276 -2.86 3.71 1.27
CA PHE A 276 -4.10 3.31 1.94
C PHE A 276 -5.30 3.15 1.02
N THR A 277 -5.18 3.44 -0.27
CA THR A 277 -6.31 3.19 -1.17
C THR A 277 -6.49 1.69 -1.33
N PRO A 278 -7.63 1.11 -0.93
CA PRO A 278 -8.03 -0.19 -1.44
C PRO A 278 -8.11 -0.04 -2.95
N ASN A 279 -7.53 -1.00 -3.66
CA ASN A 279 -7.77 -1.13 -5.10
C ASN A 279 -9.30 -1.05 -5.30
N PRO A 280 -9.85 -0.12 -6.08
CA PRO A 280 -11.27 -0.12 -6.34
C PRO A 280 -11.60 -1.48 -6.95
N GLN A 281 -12.26 -2.32 -6.19
CA GLN A 281 -12.85 -3.53 -6.73
C GLN A 281 -13.86 -3.03 -7.76
N PRO A 282 -13.83 -3.52 -9.00
CA PRO A 282 -14.90 -3.23 -9.93
C PRO A 282 -16.21 -3.59 -9.24
N LYS A 283 -17.20 -2.70 -9.28
CA LYS A 283 -18.55 -2.97 -8.79
C LYS A 283 -18.99 -4.27 -9.45
N GLN A 284 -19.06 -5.35 -8.70
CA GLN A 284 -19.57 -6.60 -9.19
C GLN A 284 -21.07 -6.42 -9.38
N PRO A 285 -21.63 -6.81 -10.54
CA PRO A 285 -23.07 -6.76 -10.75
C PRO A 285 -23.78 -7.60 -9.67
N GLU A 286 -24.90 -7.09 -9.17
CA GLU A 286 -25.78 -7.80 -8.26
C GLU A 286 -26.13 -9.17 -8.89
N GLY A 287 -25.78 -10.26 -8.21
CA GLY A 287 -25.94 -11.63 -8.72
C GLY A 287 -24.67 -12.50 -8.67
N TYR A 288 -23.49 -11.90 -8.51
CA TYR A 288 -22.22 -12.65 -8.52
C TYR A 288 -22.08 -13.66 -7.36
N LEU A 289 -22.68 -13.37 -6.21
CA LEU A 289 -22.70 -14.28 -5.05
C LEU A 289 -23.54 -15.53 -5.32
N ASP A 290 -24.65 -15.39 -6.02
CA ASP A 290 -25.53 -16.53 -6.38
C ASP A 290 -24.87 -17.45 -7.39
N ASP A 291 -24.16 -16.92 -8.37
CA ASP A 291 -23.42 -17.71 -9.36
C ASP A 291 -22.20 -18.43 -8.76
N TYR A 292 -21.50 -17.80 -7.83
CA TYR A 292 -20.39 -18.41 -7.11
C TYR A 292 -20.86 -19.57 -6.22
N LEU A 293 -21.99 -19.40 -5.54
CA LEU A 293 -22.60 -20.44 -4.68
C LEU A 293 -23.18 -21.58 -5.51
N ARG A 294 -23.79 -21.30 -6.67
CA ARG A 294 -24.26 -22.34 -7.64
C ARG A 294 -23.10 -23.15 -8.20
N LYS A 295 -21.98 -22.51 -8.57
CA LYS A 295 -20.76 -23.21 -9.05
C LYS A 295 -20.15 -24.10 -7.96
N LYS A 296 -20.16 -23.66 -6.69
CA LYS A 296 -19.64 -24.42 -5.55
C LYS A 296 -20.53 -25.64 -5.22
N LYS A 297 -21.86 -25.53 -5.34
CA LYS A 297 -22.80 -26.65 -5.21
C LYS A 297 -22.62 -27.69 -6.32
N LYS A 298 -22.48 -27.28 -7.60
CA LYS A 298 -22.21 -28.19 -8.72
C LYS A 298 -20.87 -28.93 -8.60
N LYS A 299 -19.83 -28.31 -8.05
CA LYS A 299 -18.51 -28.91 -7.81
C LYS A 299 -18.55 -29.96 -6.68
N LYS A 300 -19.43 -29.77 -5.68
CA LYS A 300 -19.61 -30.73 -4.57
C LYS A 300 -20.41 -31.97 -5.02
N GLN A 301 -21.38 -31.80 -5.90
CA GLN A 301 -22.16 -32.93 -6.48
C GLN A 301 -21.36 -33.80 -7.47
N ARG A 302 -20.35 -33.24 -8.18
CA ARG A 302 -19.47 -34.02 -9.06
C ARG A 302 -18.40 -34.84 -8.33
N LYS A 303 -18.14 -34.59 -7.03
CA LYS A 303 -17.22 -35.41 -6.20
C LYS A 303 -17.89 -36.60 -5.51
N ILE A 304 -19.20 -36.84 -5.70
CA ILE A 304 -19.98 -37.92 -5.09
C ILE A 304 -20.52 -38.86 -6.17
N ARG A 305 -19.82 -39.03 -7.27
CA ARG A 305 -20.04 -40.14 -8.19
C ARG A 305 -18.74 -40.87 -8.39
N TRP A 306 -18.79 -42.12 -7.97
CA TRP A 306 -17.80 -43.21 -8.10
C TRP A 306 -17.14 -43.24 -9.45
#